data_74ac545efcc273ef38dd68970b6065a7
#
_entry.id   74ac545efcc273ef38dd68970b6065a7
#
_cell.length_a   1.000
_cell.length_b   1.000
_cell.length_c   1.000
_cell.angle_alpha   90.00
_cell.angle_beta   90.00
_cell.angle_gamma   90.00
#
_symmetry.space_group_name_H-M   'P 1'
#
loop_
_entity.id
_entity.type
_entity.pdbx_description
1 polymer ?
#
loop_
_entity_poly.entity_id
_entity_poly.type
_entity_poly.pdbx_seq_one_letter_code
_entity_poly.pdbx_strand_id
1 'polypeptide(L)'
;MFSEWFAVGSRGSFGSKSLDERFIRHLEQLPFYDRIAGSREGRKLLKEKNIGGLLKYILSSDGLHLGKHPKALVPFHRYHSKDIRTPMEEHIAEAALYTVSQENESSIHFTLSPGFKSSVTGFLKTVVPRYSAKNKIRYKISLSLQALSTNTIALDENQLPFRDETGKIVFRPGGHGALLGNLNSLDADFIFVRNIDNIAPETLWGKIIPYRKMLGGLAISIREEIISHIRQLKNNNIRRSQLDEIIFFCSSTLNIVFPHRFLILSMPEKIRTLLSALNRPLRVCGMVKNENHPGGGPFWVEEKDGTQTLQIVENAHVNMLEKDQADIWSGAGYFNPVDMVCCIKDYRGKRFNLRTFVNHDTYLITSKHEKGRELKALEVPGLWNGSMAYWNTVFVR
;
A
#
# COMPACT_ATOMS: atom_id res chain seq x y z
N MET A 1 -2.95 -2.82 -15.64
CA MET A 1 -2.53 -3.32 -16.98
C MET A 1 -1.50 -4.44 -16.87
N PHE A 2 -0.30 -4.27 -16.27
CA PHE A 2 0.67 -5.38 -16.12
C PHE A 2 0.24 -6.51 -15.18
N SER A 3 -0.50 -6.24 -14.10
CA SER A 3 -0.99 -7.27 -13.18
C SER A 3 -1.97 -8.24 -13.83
N GLU A 4 -2.84 -7.77 -14.72
CA GLU A 4 -3.75 -8.62 -15.49
C GLU A 4 -3.01 -9.52 -16.50
N TRP A 5 -1.94 -9.00 -17.09
CA TRP A 5 -1.09 -9.72 -18.03
C TRP A 5 -0.27 -10.82 -17.34
N PHE A 6 0.24 -10.55 -16.14
CA PHE A 6 0.95 -11.55 -15.33
C PHE A 6 0.02 -12.65 -14.82
N ALA A 7 -1.24 -12.33 -14.49
CA ALA A 7 -2.23 -13.30 -14.05
C ALA A 7 -2.68 -14.25 -15.18
N VAL A 8 -2.80 -13.75 -16.41
CA VAL A 8 -3.18 -14.55 -17.59
C VAL A 8 -2.06 -15.50 -18.00
N GLY A 9 -0.78 -15.05 -17.95
CA GLY A 9 0.37 -15.90 -18.28
C GLY A 9 0.55 -17.12 -17.36
N SER A 10 0.03 -17.08 -16.13
CA SER A 10 0.09 -18.19 -15.18
C SER A 10 -1.03 -19.23 -15.34
N ARG A 11 -2.10 -18.93 -16.10
CA ARG A 11 -3.27 -19.80 -16.28
C ARG A 11 -3.33 -20.56 -17.61
N GLY A 12 -2.31 -20.49 -18.44
CA GLY A 12 -2.16 -21.37 -19.63
C GLY A 12 -3.22 -21.21 -20.73
N SER A 13 -4.16 -20.28 -20.65
CA SER A 13 -5.14 -20.02 -21.71
C SER A 13 -5.04 -18.59 -22.22
N PHE A 14 -4.20 -18.36 -23.21
CA PHE A 14 -4.28 -17.20 -24.10
C PHE A 14 -5.48 -17.40 -25.00
N GLY A 15 -6.49 -16.56 -24.92
CA GLY A 15 -7.71 -16.83 -25.68
C GLY A 15 -8.77 -15.76 -25.75
N SER A 16 -8.49 -14.49 -25.41
CA SER A 16 -9.34 -13.43 -25.94
C SER A 16 -8.58 -12.64 -27.00
N LYS A 17 -9.03 -12.72 -28.25
CA LYS A 17 -8.51 -11.91 -29.38
C LYS A 17 -8.27 -10.43 -28.98
N SER A 18 -9.09 -9.87 -28.10
CA SER A 18 -9.01 -8.49 -27.65
C SER A 18 -7.80 -8.17 -26.78
N LEU A 19 -7.34 -9.09 -25.92
CA LEU A 19 -6.13 -8.90 -25.07
C LEU A 19 -4.87 -8.97 -25.93
N ASP A 20 -4.82 -9.93 -26.83
CA ASP A 20 -3.70 -10.13 -27.75
C ASP A 20 -3.50 -8.95 -28.68
N GLU A 21 -4.58 -8.43 -29.26
CA GLU A 21 -4.54 -7.23 -30.11
C GLU A 21 -4.12 -5.98 -29.33
N ARG A 22 -4.58 -5.81 -28.09
CA ARG A 22 -4.15 -4.70 -27.23
C ARG A 22 -2.67 -4.79 -26.89
N PHE A 23 -2.15 -5.98 -26.61
CA PHE A 23 -0.72 -6.17 -26.33
C PHE A 23 0.13 -5.75 -27.54
N ILE A 24 -0.13 -6.29 -28.71
CA ILE A 24 0.63 -5.97 -29.92
C ILE A 24 0.57 -4.47 -30.21
N ARG A 25 -0.61 -3.83 -30.08
CA ARG A 25 -0.80 -2.40 -30.34
C ARG A 25 0.05 -1.51 -29.44
N HIS A 26 0.25 -1.91 -28.18
CA HIS A 26 0.99 -1.11 -27.21
C HIS A 26 2.42 -1.60 -26.95
N LEU A 27 2.84 -2.65 -27.63
CA LEU A 27 4.15 -3.28 -27.41
C LEU A 27 5.32 -2.31 -27.59
N GLU A 28 5.25 -1.45 -28.62
CA GLU A 28 6.29 -0.43 -28.90
C GLU A 28 6.39 0.65 -27.82
N GLN A 29 5.34 0.85 -27.04
CA GLN A 29 5.31 1.82 -25.95
C GLN A 29 5.96 1.27 -24.68
N LEU A 30 6.21 -0.05 -24.60
CA LEU A 30 6.81 -0.67 -23.43
C LEU A 30 8.25 -0.21 -23.25
N PRO A 31 8.67 0.12 -22.02
CA PRO A 31 10.03 0.63 -21.74
C PRO A 31 11.15 -0.30 -22.15
N PHE A 32 10.89 -1.58 -22.27
CA PHE A 32 11.87 -2.61 -22.67
C PHE A 32 11.74 -3.05 -24.13
N TYR A 33 10.91 -2.38 -24.95
CA TYR A 33 10.71 -2.72 -26.38
C TYR A 33 12.02 -2.76 -27.17
N ASP A 34 12.90 -1.75 -26.98
CA ASP A 34 14.16 -1.66 -27.70
C ASP A 34 15.07 -2.85 -27.41
N ARG A 35 14.97 -3.43 -26.21
CA ARG A 35 15.72 -4.67 -25.87
C ARG A 35 15.17 -5.88 -26.61
N ILE A 36 13.85 -5.94 -26.86
CA ILE A 36 13.23 -6.99 -27.68
C ILE A 36 13.64 -6.79 -29.14
N ALA A 37 13.43 -5.60 -29.68
CA ALA A 37 13.73 -5.25 -31.09
C ALA A 37 15.24 -5.32 -31.40
N GLY A 38 16.10 -5.09 -30.42
CA GLY A 38 17.56 -5.19 -30.55
C GLY A 38 18.08 -6.63 -30.63
N SER A 39 17.34 -7.63 -30.14
CA SER A 39 17.76 -9.03 -30.14
C SER A 39 17.33 -9.77 -31.44
N ARG A 40 18.08 -10.80 -31.83
CA ARG A 40 17.74 -11.63 -32.99
C ARG A 40 16.43 -12.37 -32.78
N GLU A 41 16.28 -13.01 -31.64
CA GLU A 41 15.06 -13.77 -31.29
C GLU A 41 13.85 -12.86 -31.14
N GLY A 42 14.00 -11.73 -30.42
CA GLY A 42 12.91 -10.75 -30.27
C GLY A 42 12.40 -10.22 -31.61
N ARG A 43 13.29 -9.86 -32.56
CA ARG A 43 12.90 -9.44 -33.92
C ARG A 43 12.12 -10.50 -34.67
N LYS A 44 12.52 -11.77 -34.54
CA LYS A 44 11.82 -12.90 -35.15
C LYS A 44 10.40 -13.01 -34.61
N LEU A 45 10.26 -13.04 -33.27
CA LEU A 45 8.96 -13.12 -32.59
C LEU A 45 8.04 -11.95 -32.90
N LEU A 46 8.60 -10.72 -33.02
CA LEU A 46 7.87 -9.53 -33.44
C LEU A 46 7.31 -9.66 -34.87
N LYS A 47 8.17 -10.14 -35.80
CA LYS A 47 7.77 -10.33 -37.20
C LYS A 47 6.66 -11.39 -37.34
N GLU A 48 6.76 -12.45 -36.59
CA GLU A 48 5.79 -13.55 -36.57
C GLU A 48 4.54 -13.22 -35.77
N LYS A 49 4.49 -12.08 -35.07
CA LYS A 49 3.42 -11.69 -34.12
C LYS A 49 3.12 -12.81 -33.10
N ASN A 50 4.17 -13.53 -32.72
CA ASN A 50 4.06 -14.65 -31.80
C ASN A 50 3.98 -14.16 -30.34
N ILE A 51 2.76 -13.88 -29.86
CA ILE A 51 2.52 -13.31 -28.53
C ILE A 51 3.00 -14.24 -27.41
N GLY A 52 2.70 -15.52 -27.49
CA GLY A 52 3.15 -16.51 -26.51
C GLY A 52 4.68 -16.57 -26.40
N GLY A 53 5.35 -16.56 -27.56
CA GLY A 53 6.80 -16.49 -27.66
C GLY A 53 7.37 -15.20 -27.09
N LEU A 54 6.75 -14.05 -27.39
CA LEU A 54 7.14 -12.73 -26.85
C LEU A 54 7.01 -12.68 -25.33
N LEU A 55 5.90 -13.13 -24.78
CA LEU A 55 5.71 -13.18 -23.32
C LEU A 55 6.70 -14.11 -22.65
N LYS A 56 6.94 -15.29 -23.21
CA LYS A 56 7.97 -16.19 -22.73
C LYS A 56 9.36 -15.53 -22.79
N TYR A 57 9.70 -14.86 -23.88
CA TYR A 57 10.96 -14.15 -24.03
C TYR A 57 11.13 -13.01 -23.02
N ILE A 58 10.05 -12.26 -22.73
CA ILE A 58 10.07 -11.17 -21.73
C ILE A 58 10.30 -11.73 -20.33
N LEU A 59 9.66 -12.85 -19.98
CA LEU A 59 9.60 -13.35 -18.61
C LEU A 59 10.73 -14.32 -18.25
N SER A 60 11.17 -15.16 -19.22
CA SER A 60 12.09 -16.26 -18.95
C SER A 60 13.56 -15.86 -18.96
N SER A 61 14.41 -16.75 -18.41
CA SER A 61 15.86 -16.60 -18.37
C SER A 61 16.50 -16.57 -19.75
N ASP A 62 15.86 -17.15 -20.76
CA ASP A 62 16.37 -17.23 -22.14
C ASP A 62 16.14 -15.92 -22.90
N GLY A 63 15.51 -14.94 -22.27
CA GLY A 63 15.20 -13.63 -22.84
C GLY A 63 15.55 -12.48 -21.92
N LEU A 64 14.56 -11.62 -21.63
CA LEU A 64 14.78 -10.43 -20.80
C LEU A 64 14.80 -10.70 -19.29
N HIS A 65 14.37 -11.87 -18.86
CA HIS A 65 14.38 -12.37 -17.48
C HIS A 65 13.54 -11.49 -16.50
N LEU A 66 12.57 -10.72 -17.00
CA LEU A 66 11.83 -9.78 -16.16
C LEU A 66 10.92 -10.48 -15.14
N GLY A 67 10.53 -11.75 -15.38
CA GLY A 67 9.69 -12.52 -14.46
C GLY A 67 10.34 -12.83 -13.11
N LYS A 68 11.67 -12.77 -13.01
CA LYS A 68 12.43 -13.00 -11.76
C LYS A 68 12.97 -11.71 -11.14
N HIS A 69 12.78 -10.55 -11.78
CA HIS A 69 13.14 -9.28 -11.18
C HIS A 69 12.07 -8.81 -10.18
N PRO A 70 12.46 -8.15 -9.08
CA PRO A 70 11.50 -7.47 -8.24
C PRO A 70 10.83 -6.35 -9.05
N LYS A 71 9.53 -6.11 -8.84
CA LYS A 71 8.78 -5.03 -9.52
C LYS A 71 9.52 -3.69 -9.48
N ALA A 72 10.20 -3.41 -8.37
CA ALA A 72 10.98 -2.19 -8.16
C ALA A 72 12.08 -1.94 -9.20
N LEU A 73 12.60 -2.98 -9.84
CA LEU A 73 13.72 -2.91 -10.78
C LEU A 73 13.34 -3.20 -12.24
N VAL A 74 12.07 -3.45 -12.52
CA VAL A 74 11.59 -3.62 -13.90
C VAL A 74 11.51 -2.25 -14.58
N PRO A 75 11.97 -2.08 -15.83
CA PRO A 75 11.77 -0.84 -16.59
C PRO A 75 10.29 -0.45 -16.64
N PHE A 76 9.94 0.78 -16.23
CA PHE A 76 8.56 1.17 -16.04
C PHE A 76 8.12 2.37 -16.87
N HIS A 77 8.89 3.48 -16.85
CA HIS A 77 8.63 4.65 -17.69
C HIS A 77 9.76 4.89 -18.68
N ARG A 78 9.40 5.33 -19.89
CA ARG A 78 10.32 5.80 -20.91
C ARG A 78 10.06 7.28 -21.14
N TYR A 79 11.07 8.14 -20.95
CA TYR A 79 10.98 9.58 -21.18
C TYR A 79 11.52 9.98 -22.55
N HIS A 80 12.73 9.57 -22.85
CA HIS A 80 13.39 9.72 -24.15
C HIS A 80 14.07 8.39 -24.48
N SER A 81 14.58 8.24 -25.68
CA SER A 81 15.13 6.96 -26.16
C SER A 81 16.16 6.28 -25.22
N LYS A 82 16.76 7.06 -24.32
CA LYS A 82 17.80 6.55 -23.36
C LYS A 82 17.43 6.75 -21.89
N ASP A 83 16.38 7.48 -21.55
CA ASP A 83 15.96 7.69 -20.15
C ASP A 83 14.79 6.75 -19.81
N ILE A 84 15.13 5.56 -19.41
CA ILE A 84 14.19 4.55 -18.94
C ILE A 84 14.38 4.41 -17.44
N ARG A 85 13.29 4.59 -16.67
CA ARG A 85 13.33 4.52 -15.21
C ARG A 85 12.55 3.32 -14.69
N THR A 86 13.07 2.77 -13.60
CA THR A 86 12.42 1.75 -12.79
C THR A 86 11.50 2.41 -11.76
N PRO A 87 10.52 1.69 -11.17
CA PRO A 87 9.71 2.21 -10.08
C PRO A 87 10.54 2.77 -8.91
N MET A 88 11.64 2.12 -8.56
CA MET A 88 12.51 2.59 -7.49
C MET A 88 13.17 3.93 -7.83
N GLU A 89 13.61 4.14 -9.08
CA GLU A 89 14.13 5.43 -9.53
C GLU A 89 13.08 6.52 -9.49
N GLU A 90 11.85 6.22 -9.89
CA GLU A 90 10.75 7.19 -9.84
C GLU A 90 10.46 7.63 -8.40
N HIS A 91 10.40 6.69 -7.45
CA HIS A 91 10.24 7.05 -6.03
C HIS A 91 11.41 7.90 -5.50
N ILE A 92 12.66 7.59 -5.87
CA ILE A 92 13.83 8.40 -5.48
C ILE A 92 13.75 9.81 -6.07
N ALA A 93 13.45 9.90 -7.37
CA ALA A 93 13.37 11.19 -8.05
C ALA A 93 12.24 12.07 -7.51
N GLU A 94 11.07 11.48 -7.28
CA GLU A 94 9.88 12.16 -6.80
C GLU A 94 9.98 12.59 -5.33
N ALA A 95 10.60 11.79 -4.46
CA ALA A 95 10.77 12.10 -3.04
C ALA A 95 11.50 13.44 -2.81
N ALA A 96 12.43 13.81 -3.69
CA ALA A 96 13.10 15.11 -3.66
C ALA A 96 12.14 16.33 -3.72
N LEU A 97 10.88 16.11 -4.12
CA LEU A 97 9.94 17.20 -4.34
C LEU A 97 9.04 17.49 -3.12
N TYR A 98 8.96 16.54 -2.14
CA TYR A 98 8.06 16.70 -1.00
C TYR A 98 8.55 16.12 0.33
N THR A 99 9.71 15.43 0.38
CA THR A 99 10.23 14.82 1.62
C THR A 99 11.60 15.40 2.05
N VAL A 100 12.02 16.53 1.49
CA VAL A 100 13.32 17.14 1.83
C VAL A 100 13.22 17.84 3.17
N SER A 101 14.12 17.50 4.10
CA SER A 101 14.26 18.15 5.40
C SER A 101 15.01 19.49 5.30
N GLN A 102 15.08 20.21 6.42
CA GLN A 102 15.86 21.45 6.53
C GLN A 102 17.36 21.21 6.32
N GLU A 103 17.85 20.00 6.63
CA GLU A 103 19.25 19.59 6.41
C GLU A 103 19.51 19.15 4.97
N ASN A 104 18.60 19.45 4.06
CA ASN A 104 18.69 19.08 2.64
C ASN A 104 18.81 17.55 2.42
N GLU A 105 18.10 16.77 3.24
CA GLU A 105 18.07 15.32 3.19
C GLU A 105 16.68 14.81 2.88
N SER A 106 16.58 13.79 2.01
CA SER A 106 15.34 13.03 1.76
C SER A 106 15.51 11.59 2.25
N SER A 107 14.70 11.20 3.22
CA SER A 107 14.71 9.84 3.79
C SER A 107 13.70 8.95 3.09
N ILE A 108 14.15 7.79 2.58
CA ILE A 108 13.31 6.80 1.89
C ILE A 108 13.55 5.43 2.48
N HIS A 109 12.48 4.68 2.70
CA HIS A 109 12.55 3.31 3.17
C HIS A 109 11.90 2.36 2.17
N PHE A 110 12.59 1.28 1.79
CA PHE A 110 12.03 0.21 0.99
C PHE A 110 11.99 -1.09 1.78
N THR A 111 10.83 -1.74 1.75
CA THR A 111 10.67 -3.09 2.29
C THR A 111 10.74 -4.10 1.16
N LEU A 112 11.56 -5.12 1.32
CA LEU A 112 11.91 -6.09 0.29
C LEU A 112 11.60 -7.52 0.74
N SER A 113 11.29 -8.39 -0.22
CA SER A 113 11.42 -9.83 -0.01
C SER A 113 12.88 -10.23 0.11
N PRO A 114 13.24 -11.19 0.98
CA PRO A 114 14.65 -11.53 1.29
C PRO A 114 15.54 -11.80 0.07
N GLY A 115 15.02 -12.49 -0.95
CA GLY A 115 15.78 -12.87 -2.16
C GLY A 115 16.24 -11.69 -3.02
N PHE A 116 15.74 -10.47 -2.81
CA PHE A 116 16.05 -9.32 -3.66
C PHE A 116 17.03 -8.31 -3.04
N LYS A 117 17.50 -8.54 -1.81
CA LYS A 117 18.34 -7.58 -1.09
C LYS A 117 19.62 -7.23 -1.87
N SER A 118 20.32 -8.23 -2.40
CA SER A 118 21.61 -8.02 -3.10
C SER A 118 21.42 -7.20 -4.38
N SER A 119 20.45 -7.56 -5.22
CA SER A 119 20.17 -6.86 -6.49
C SER A 119 19.75 -5.42 -6.25
N VAL A 120 18.87 -5.18 -5.27
CA VAL A 120 18.43 -3.81 -4.91
C VAL A 120 19.58 -3.00 -4.34
N THR A 121 20.39 -3.58 -3.45
CA THR A 121 21.56 -2.86 -2.89
C THR A 121 22.57 -2.48 -3.97
N GLY A 122 22.86 -3.40 -4.91
CA GLY A 122 23.72 -3.11 -6.06
C GLY A 122 23.18 -1.97 -6.93
N PHE A 123 21.88 -2.02 -7.24
CA PHE A 123 21.19 -0.99 -8.01
C PHE A 123 21.25 0.40 -7.33
N LEU A 124 20.98 0.47 -6.04
CA LEU A 124 20.98 1.73 -5.29
C LEU A 124 22.37 2.37 -5.24
N LYS A 125 23.46 1.59 -5.18
CA LYS A 125 24.83 2.12 -5.23
C LYS A 125 25.12 2.92 -6.50
N THR A 126 24.48 2.59 -7.61
CA THR A 126 24.63 3.29 -8.90
C THR A 126 23.66 4.47 -9.01
N VAL A 127 22.42 4.27 -8.58
CA VAL A 127 21.34 5.23 -8.82
C VAL A 127 21.36 6.41 -7.85
N VAL A 128 21.60 6.16 -6.55
CA VAL A 128 21.56 7.19 -5.53
C VAL A 128 22.56 8.34 -5.77
N PRO A 129 23.85 8.09 -6.09
CA PRO A 129 24.78 9.18 -6.38
C PRO A 129 24.34 10.06 -7.55
N ARG A 130 23.78 9.44 -8.60
CA ARG A 130 23.28 10.15 -9.80
C ARG A 130 22.12 11.10 -9.43
N TYR A 131 21.15 10.63 -8.66
CA TYR A 131 20.03 11.49 -8.23
C TYR A 131 20.43 12.53 -7.17
N SER A 132 21.39 12.19 -6.29
CA SER A 132 21.95 13.17 -5.35
C SER A 132 22.61 14.34 -6.07
N ALA A 133 23.40 14.07 -7.09
CA ALA A 133 24.05 15.09 -7.91
C ALA A 133 23.01 15.91 -8.72
N LYS A 134 22.03 15.23 -9.35
CA LYS A 134 20.97 15.87 -10.14
C LYS A 134 20.12 16.82 -9.30
N ASN A 135 19.68 16.37 -8.13
CA ASN A 135 18.71 17.09 -7.29
C ASN A 135 19.39 17.96 -6.22
N LYS A 136 20.72 17.87 -6.08
CA LYS A 136 21.52 18.60 -5.07
C LYS A 136 21.05 18.38 -3.63
N ILE A 137 20.62 17.15 -3.32
CA ILE A 137 20.20 16.73 -1.98
C ILE A 137 20.89 15.43 -1.57
N ARG A 138 20.91 15.16 -0.27
CA ARG A 138 21.36 13.89 0.27
C ARG A 138 20.18 12.93 0.42
N TYR A 139 20.27 11.74 -0.19
CA TYR A 139 19.30 10.68 0.03
C TYR A 139 19.77 9.72 1.12
N LYS A 140 18.94 9.55 2.15
CA LYS A 140 19.10 8.53 3.17
C LYS A 140 18.17 7.37 2.88
N ILE A 141 18.70 6.35 2.19
CA ILE A 141 17.92 5.18 1.83
C ILE A 141 18.18 4.05 2.81
N SER A 142 17.11 3.53 3.39
CA SER A 142 17.13 2.37 4.26
C SER A 142 16.32 1.21 3.68
N LEU A 143 16.74 -0.01 4.00
CA LEU A 143 16.12 -1.23 3.52
C LEU A 143 15.72 -2.11 4.71
N SER A 144 14.53 -2.68 4.67
CA SER A 144 14.15 -3.78 5.56
C SER A 144 13.67 -4.99 4.77
N LEU A 145 13.71 -6.14 5.40
CA LEU A 145 13.21 -7.38 4.82
C LEU A 145 11.88 -7.73 5.47
N GLN A 146 10.95 -8.25 4.67
CA GLN A 146 9.77 -8.89 5.22
C GLN A 146 10.22 -10.07 6.09
N ALA A 147 9.74 -10.11 7.33
CA ALA A 147 10.11 -11.15 8.27
C ALA A 147 9.55 -12.52 7.85
N LEU A 148 10.39 -13.55 7.78
CA LEU A 148 9.95 -14.91 7.45
C LEU A 148 8.94 -15.47 8.45
N SER A 149 8.96 -14.99 9.70
CA SER A 149 7.96 -15.33 10.73
C SER A 149 6.55 -14.86 10.41
N THR A 150 6.36 -14.02 9.41
CA THR A 150 5.04 -13.60 8.91
C THR A 150 4.48 -14.53 7.83
N ASN A 151 5.23 -15.54 7.42
CA ASN A 151 4.73 -16.56 6.50
C ASN A 151 3.73 -17.46 7.23
N THR A 152 2.70 -17.86 6.52
CA THR A 152 1.61 -18.71 7.00
C THR A 152 1.69 -20.10 6.37
N ILE A 153 1.22 -21.10 7.09
CA ILE A 153 1.15 -22.49 6.55
C ILE A 153 0.06 -22.54 5.49
N ALA A 154 0.39 -23.08 4.33
CA ALA A 154 -0.61 -23.41 3.31
C ALA A 154 -1.36 -24.68 3.70
N LEU A 155 -2.65 -24.75 3.40
CA LEU A 155 -3.50 -25.92 3.60
C LEU A 155 -3.91 -26.53 2.26
N ASP A 156 -4.07 -27.84 2.22
CA ASP A 156 -4.66 -28.56 1.09
C ASP A 156 -6.21 -28.54 1.14
N GLU A 157 -6.85 -29.24 0.23
CA GLU A 157 -8.30 -29.40 0.13
C GLU A 157 -8.93 -30.03 1.39
N ASN A 158 -8.17 -30.87 2.09
CA ASN A 158 -8.59 -31.54 3.32
C ASN A 158 -8.29 -30.72 4.59
N GLN A 159 -7.85 -29.46 4.43
CA GLN A 159 -7.45 -28.56 5.53
C GLN A 159 -6.22 -29.07 6.32
N LEU A 160 -5.42 -29.95 5.73
CA LEU A 160 -4.15 -30.40 6.29
C LEU A 160 -3.00 -29.54 5.75
N PRO A 161 -1.85 -29.45 6.46
CA PRO A 161 -0.70 -28.72 5.97
C PRO A 161 -0.27 -29.19 4.59
N PHE A 162 -0.29 -28.29 3.60
CA PHE A 162 0.10 -28.59 2.23
C PHE A 162 1.57 -28.95 2.18
N ARG A 163 1.88 -30.07 1.54
CA ARG A 163 3.25 -30.56 1.37
C ARG A 163 3.66 -30.56 -0.09
N ASP A 164 4.90 -30.14 -0.34
CA ASP A 164 5.51 -30.21 -1.66
C ASP A 164 5.84 -31.68 -2.07
N GLU A 165 6.43 -31.86 -3.25
CA GLU A 165 6.81 -33.17 -3.77
C GLU A 165 7.88 -33.88 -2.91
N THR A 166 8.59 -33.14 -2.06
CA THR A 166 9.58 -33.70 -1.13
C THR A 166 9.01 -33.97 0.27
N GLY A 167 7.69 -33.78 0.46
CA GLY A 167 7.01 -33.97 1.73
C GLY A 167 7.16 -32.81 2.73
N LYS A 168 7.82 -31.70 2.36
CA LYS A 168 8.00 -30.53 3.22
C LYS A 168 6.75 -29.67 3.24
N ILE A 169 6.43 -29.12 4.42
CA ILE A 169 5.32 -28.16 4.58
C ILE A 169 5.63 -26.88 3.79
N VAL A 170 4.65 -26.44 3.02
CA VAL A 170 4.75 -25.19 2.23
C VAL A 170 4.25 -24.02 3.05
N PHE A 171 5.10 -22.98 3.12
CA PHE A 171 4.78 -21.69 3.71
C PHE A 171 4.53 -20.66 2.62
N ARG A 172 3.53 -19.81 2.82
CA ARG A 172 3.19 -18.72 1.90
C ARG A 172 3.35 -17.37 2.59
N PRO A 173 3.76 -16.32 1.86
CA PRO A 173 3.78 -14.96 2.41
C PRO A 173 2.39 -14.58 2.93
N GLY A 174 2.32 -13.99 4.12
CA GLY A 174 1.08 -13.57 4.77
C GLY A 174 0.42 -12.31 4.18
N GLY A 175 0.68 -11.97 2.92
CA GLY A 175 0.16 -10.78 2.26
C GLY A 175 0.86 -9.48 2.69
N HIS A 176 0.29 -8.34 2.30
CA HIS A 176 0.91 -7.04 2.63
C HIS A 176 0.77 -6.64 4.11
N GLY A 177 -0.11 -7.27 4.87
CA GLY A 177 -0.19 -7.11 6.33
C GLY A 177 1.09 -7.52 7.06
N ALA A 178 1.86 -8.46 6.49
CA ALA A 178 3.18 -8.84 6.98
C ALA A 178 4.16 -7.65 7.12
N LEU A 179 3.92 -6.55 6.39
CA LEU A 179 4.76 -5.35 6.38
C LEU A 179 4.51 -4.42 7.57
N LEU A 180 3.50 -4.69 8.40
CA LEU A 180 3.22 -3.88 9.60
C LEU A 180 4.41 -3.82 10.55
N GLY A 181 5.13 -4.94 10.71
CA GLY A 181 6.35 -4.99 11.51
C GLY A 181 7.46 -4.07 10.99
N ASN A 182 7.60 -3.97 9.67
CA ASN A 182 8.54 -3.08 9.02
C ASN A 182 8.16 -1.60 9.27
N LEU A 183 6.89 -1.24 9.07
CA LEU A 183 6.39 0.11 9.38
C LEU A 183 6.57 0.45 10.85
N ASN A 184 6.28 -0.48 11.76
CA ASN A 184 6.43 -0.32 13.22
C ASN A 184 7.88 -0.07 13.64
N SER A 185 8.87 -0.46 12.85
CA SER A 185 10.29 -0.27 13.15
C SER A 185 10.83 1.09 12.75
N LEU A 186 10.09 1.87 11.94
CA LEU A 186 10.52 3.18 11.46
C LEU A 186 10.48 4.21 12.58
N ASP A 187 11.44 5.12 12.57
CA ASP A 187 11.47 6.29 13.45
C ASP A 187 11.34 7.55 12.61
N ALA A 188 10.10 7.96 12.39
CA ALA A 188 9.75 9.17 11.67
C ALA A 188 8.48 9.78 12.27
N ASP A 189 8.31 11.10 12.14
CA ASP A 189 7.09 11.78 12.60
C ASP A 189 5.96 11.61 11.60
N PHE A 190 6.29 11.68 10.30
CA PHE A 190 5.37 11.53 9.18
C PHE A 190 5.96 10.57 8.15
N ILE A 191 5.16 9.63 7.68
CA ILE A 191 5.57 8.62 6.72
C ILE A 191 4.59 8.61 5.55
N PHE A 192 5.06 8.97 4.36
CA PHE A 192 4.31 8.76 3.13
C PHE A 192 4.39 7.29 2.75
N VAL A 193 3.25 6.59 2.76
CA VAL A 193 3.15 5.16 2.42
C VAL A 193 2.58 5.01 1.03
N ARG A 194 3.30 4.27 0.18
CA ARG A 194 2.91 4.03 -1.21
C ARG A 194 3.31 2.65 -1.69
N ASN A 195 2.56 2.10 -2.64
CA ASN A 195 2.97 0.93 -3.38
C ASN A 195 4.11 1.25 -4.34
N ILE A 196 5.01 0.29 -4.54
CA ILE A 196 6.18 0.46 -5.39
C ILE A 196 5.81 0.74 -6.87
N ASP A 197 4.71 0.20 -7.32
CA ASP A 197 4.20 0.32 -8.69
C ASP A 197 3.10 1.39 -8.85
N ASN A 198 2.76 2.11 -7.77
CA ASN A 198 1.87 3.27 -7.83
C ASN A 198 2.68 4.56 -8.03
N ILE A 199 3.16 4.76 -9.23
CA ILE A 199 3.98 5.89 -9.64
C ILE A 199 3.42 6.54 -10.88
N ALA A 200 3.61 7.86 -11.00
CA ALA A 200 3.23 8.64 -12.15
C ALA A 200 4.48 9.15 -12.89
N PRO A 201 4.41 9.29 -14.22
CA PRO A 201 5.50 9.87 -14.99
C PRO A 201 5.74 11.33 -14.60
N GLU A 202 6.98 11.79 -14.76
CA GLU A 202 7.43 13.15 -14.41
C GLU A 202 6.55 14.25 -15.02
N THR A 203 5.96 14.01 -16.19
CA THR A 203 5.02 14.92 -16.86
C THR A 203 3.76 15.23 -16.05
N LEU A 204 3.38 14.36 -15.11
CA LEU A 204 2.23 14.55 -14.24
C LEU A 204 2.59 15.12 -12.85
N TRP A 205 3.88 15.26 -12.52
CA TRP A 205 4.30 15.70 -11.19
C TRP A 205 3.81 17.11 -10.84
N GLY A 206 3.74 18.01 -11.82
CA GLY A 206 3.18 19.35 -11.61
C GLY A 206 1.75 19.35 -11.05
N LYS A 207 0.97 18.30 -11.34
CA LYS A 207 -0.38 18.12 -10.81
C LYS A 207 -0.39 17.33 -9.49
N ILE A 208 0.43 16.30 -9.36
CA ILE A 208 0.37 15.33 -8.27
C ILE A 208 1.09 15.82 -7.00
N ILE A 209 2.27 16.44 -7.15
CA ILE A 209 3.09 16.86 -6.01
C ILE A 209 2.38 17.86 -5.10
N PRO A 210 1.64 18.88 -5.61
CA PRO A 210 0.85 19.77 -4.74
C PRO A 210 -0.13 19.01 -3.84
N TYR A 211 -0.83 18.01 -4.37
CA TYR A 211 -1.75 17.19 -3.56
C TYR A 211 -1.03 16.39 -2.48
N ARG A 212 0.16 15.83 -2.76
CA ARG A 212 0.95 15.15 -1.73
C ARG A 212 1.42 16.08 -0.63
N LYS A 213 1.86 17.28 -1.00
CA LYS A 213 2.20 18.31 -0.02
C LYS A 213 0.99 18.70 0.84
N MET A 214 -0.19 18.81 0.23
CA MET A 214 -1.44 19.06 0.96
C MET A 214 -1.77 17.94 1.93
N LEU A 215 -1.68 16.67 1.51
CA LEU A 215 -1.89 15.53 2.40
C LEU A 215 -0.92 15.56 3.60
N GLY A 216 0.35 15.87 3.36
CA GLY A 216 1.36 16.04 4.41
C GLY A 216 1.02 17.19 5.36
N GLY A 217 0.68 18.36 4.82
CA GLY A 217 0.28 19.54 5.60
C GLY A 217 -0.95 19.28 6.45
N LEU A 218 -1.97 18.62 5.88
CA LEU A 218 -3.18 18.24 6.61
C LEU A 218 -2.88 17.25 7.73
N ALA A 219 -2.02 16.26 7.48
CA ALA A 219 -1.61 15.30 8.51
C ALA A 219 -0.89 16.00 9.69
N ILE A 220 -0.05 17.00 9.40
CA ILE A 220 0.62 17.82 10.43
C ILE A 220 -0.43 18.58 11.24
N SER A 221 -1.32 19.31 10.59
CA SER A 221 -2.37 20.13 11.24
C SER A 221 -3.26 19.30 12.15
N ILE A 222 -3.80 18.18 11.64
CA ILE A 222 -4.67 17.28 12.42
C ILE A 222 -3.92 16.68 13.61
N ARG A 223 -2.65 16.27 13.42
CA ARG A 223 -1.84 15.73 14.52
C ARG A 223 -1.62 16.75 15.63
N GLU A 224 -1.32 18.00 15.27
CA GLU A 224 -1.14 19.09 16.25
C GLU A 224 -2.44 19.35 17.03
N GLU A 225 -3.58 19.35 16.36
CA GLU A 225 -4.89 19.52 16.98
C GLU A 225 -5.23 18.35 17.92
N ILE A 226 -4.98 17.10 17.51
CA ILE A 226 -5.10 15.92 18.37
C ILE A 226 -4.25 16.06 19.63
N ILE A 227 -2.98 16.48 19.48
CA ILE A 227 -2.08 16.68 20.63
C ILE A 227 -2.59 17.75 21.56
N SER A 228 -3.09 18.86 21.03
CA SER A 228 -3.72 19.94 21.80
C SER A 228 -4.92 19.45 22.62
N HIS A 229 -5.83 18.73 21.98
CA HIS A 229 -7.00 18.16 22.64
C HIS A 229 -6.65 17.11 23.70
N ILE A 230 -5.66 16.26 23.45
CA ILE A 230 -5.18 15.31 24.47
C ILE A 230 -4.63 16.05 25.70
N ARG A 231 -3.86 17.14 25.49
CA ARG A 231 -3.33 17.95 26.58
C ARG A 231 -4.46 18.63 27.38
N GLN A 232 -5.48 19.14 26.70
CA GLN A 232 -6.68 19.71 27.36
C GLN A 232 -7.43 18.66 28.17
N LEU A 233 -7.68 17.48 27.63
CA LEU A 233 -8.37 16.38 28.34
C LEU A 233 -7.61 15.87 29.56
N LYS A 234 -6.29 16.03 29.59
CA LYS A 234 -5.43 15.68 30.75
C LYS A 234 -5.36 16.77 31.80
N ASN A 235 -5.90 17.94 31.50
CA ASN A 235 -6.01 19.03 32.49
C ASN A 235 -7.23 18.75 33.40
N ASN A 236 -7.00 18.68 34.70
CA ASN A 236 -8.07 18.39 35.67
C ASN A 236 -9.22 19.43 35.69
N ASN A 237 -9.03 20.60 35.08
CA ASN A 237 -9.97 21.72 35.06
C ASN A 237 -10.63 21.92 33.69
N ILE A 238 -10.81 20.86 32.89
CA ILE A 238 -11.47 20.97 31.58
C ILE A 238 -12.93 21.41 31.74
N ARG A 239 -13.33 22.47 31.01
CA ARG A 239 -14.70 22.99 30.99
C ARG A 239 -15.57 22.17 30.04
N ARG A 240 -16.89 22.16 30.27
CA ARG A 240 -17.85 21.46 29.41
C ARG A 240 -17.77 21.91 27.95
N SER A 241 -17.66 23.21 27.70
CA SER A 241 -17.53 23.77 26.34
C SER A 241 -16.29 23.23 25.59
N GLN A 242 -15.18 23.07 26.30
CA GLN A 242 -13.96 22.47 25.70
C GLN A 242 -14.15 20.99 25.39
N LEU A 243 -14.89 20.27 26.24
CA LEU A 243 -15.22 18.87 25.96
C LEU A 243 -16.12 18.75 24.74
N ASP A 244 -17.11 19.61 24.59
CA ASP A 244 -18.05 19.63 23.45
C ASP A 244 -17.29 19.97 22.16
N GLU A 245 -16.31 20.87 22.19
CA GLU A 245 -15.40 21.17 21.06
C GLU A 245 -14.59 19.94 20.66
N ILE A 246 -14.02 19.21 21.61
CA ILE A 246 -13.26 17.98 21.35
C ILE A 246 -14.17 16.88 20.77
N ILE A 247 -15.39 16.74 21.26
CA ILE A 247 -16.37 15.79 20.69
C ILE A 247 -16.69 16.17 19.25
N PHE A 248 -16.90 17.47 18.98
CA PHE A 248 -17.13 17.97 17.63
C PHE A 248 -15.94 17.68 16.71
N PHE A 249 -14.73 17.92 17.15
CA PHE A 249 -13.52 17.57 16.39
C PHE A 249 -13.46 16.06 16.07
N CYS A 250 -13.73 15.19 17.04
CA CYS A 250 -13.78 13.75 16.81
C CYS A 250 -14.80 13.38 15.72
N SER A 251 -15.98 13.99 15.74
CA SER A 251 -17.05 13.67 14.77
C SER A 251 -16.83 14.32 13.40
N SER A 252 -16.41 15.58 13.34
CA SER A 252 -16.34 16.35 12.10
C SER A 252 -15.03 16.17 11.34
N THR A 253 -13.89 16.04 12.06
CA THR A 253 -12.56 15.93 11.46
C THR A 253 -12.09 14.47 11.38
N LEU A 254 -12.23 13.71 12.48
CA LEU A 254 -11.80 12.32 12.53
C LEU A 254 -12.87 11.33 12.07
N ASN A 255 -14.09 11.79 11.80
CA ASN A 255 -15.24 10.96 11.40
C ASN A 255 -15.49 9.81 12.38
N ILE A 256 -15.45 10.09 13.70
CA ILE A 256 -15.75 9.12 14.74
C ILE A 256 -17.19 9.34 15.19
N VAL A 257 -18.05 8.34 15.00
CA VAL A 257 -19.42 8.33 15.52
C VAL A 257 -19.44 7.47 16.78
N PHE A 258 -19.60 8.11 17.92
CA PHE A 258 -19.72 7.41 19.20
C PHE A 258 -21.09 6.75 19.34
N PRO A 259 -21.18 5.56 19.97
CA PRO A 259 -22.46 4.90 20.20
C PRO A 259 -23.38 5.73 21.11
N HIS A 260 -24.69 5.52 21.01
CA HIS A 260 -25.69 6.30 21.77
C HIS A 260 -25.43 6.36 23.27
N ARG A 261 -24.90 5.26 23.84
CA ARG A 261 -24.50 5.21 25.27
C ARG A 261 -23.46 6.26 25.66
N PHE A 262 -22.65 6.77 24.72
CA PHE A 262 -21.66 7.83 25.00
C PHE A 262 -22.33 9.11 25.52
N LEU A 263 -23.55 9.42 25.07
CA LEU A 263 -24.27 10.64 25.46
C LEU A 263 -24.57 10.68 26.98
N ILE A 264 -24.85 9.52 27.58
CA ILE A 264 -25.24 9.38 29.00
C ILE A 264 -24.06 9.11 29.93
N LEU A 265 -22.81 8.99 29.38
CA LEU A 265 -21.61 8.80 30.21
C LEU A 265 -21.36 10.01 31.11
N SER A 266 -20.82 9.76 32.30
CA SER A 266 -20.30 10.79 33.19
C SER A 266 -19.10 11.52 32.53
N MET A 267 -18.81 12.73 33.04
CA MET A 267 -17.66 13.52 32.55
C MET A 267 -16.33 12.77 32.54
N PRO A 268 -15.93 12.07 33.64
CA PRO A 268 -14.71 11.28 33.65
C PRO A 268 -14.70 10.13 32.61
N GLU A 269 -15.85 9.51 32.38
CA GLU A 269 -15.98 8.44 31.38
C GLU A 269 -15.84 8.97 29.96
N LYS A 270 -16.49 10.11 29.65
CA LYS A 270 -16.32 10.80 28.36
C LYS A 270 -14.85 11.16 28.13
N ILE A 271 -14.17 11.73 29.13
CA ILE A 271 -12.73 12.04 29.02
C ILE A 271 -11.89 10.80 28.72
N ARG A 272 -12.12 9.68 29.41
CA ARG A 272 -11.40 8.42 29.14
C ARG A 272 -11.66 7.91 27.72
N THR A 273 -12.91 7.95 27.26
CA THR A 273 -13.28 7.52 25.90
C THR A 273 -12.62 8.39 24.85
N LEU A 274 -12.65 9.72 25.01
CA LEU A 274 -12.01 10.66 24.09
C LEU A 274 -10.49 10.51 24.06
N LEU A 275 -9.84 10.32 25.23
CA LEU A 275 -8.42 10.04 25.29
C LEU A 275 -8.04 8.74 24.54
N SER A 276 -8.85 7.70 24.70
CA SER A 276 -8.65 6.42 23.99
C SER A 276 -8.85 6.58 22.47
N ALA A 277 -9.83 7.39 22.04
CA ALA A 277 -10.10 7.63 20.64
C ALA A 277 -9.00 8.51 19.98
N LEU A 278 -8.54 9.55 20.66
CA LEU A 278 -7.55 10.49 20.13
C LEU A 278 -6.12 9.93 20.14
N ASN A 279 -5.74 9.16 21.18
CA ASN A 279 -4.38 8.64 21.32
C ASN A 279 -4.18 7.34 20.52
N ARG A 280 -4.45 7.41 19.24
CA ARG A 280 -4.26 6.34 18.25
C ARG A 280 -3.31 6.84 17.13
N PRO A 281 -2.67 5.96 16.37
CA PRO A 281 -1.99 6.35 15.14
C PRO A 281 -2.96 7.06 14.20
N LEU A 282 -2.45 8.00 13.42
CA LEU A 282 -3.24 8.76 12.43
C LEU A 282 -2.78 8.41 11.02
N ARG A 283 -3.72 8.31 10.09
CA ARG A 283 -3.44 8.33 8.65
C ARG A 283 -4.37 9.30 7.93
N VAL A 284 -3.82 10.03 6.97
CA VAL A 284 -4.55 10.87 6.02
C VAL A 284 -4.39 10.24 4.65
N CYS A 285 -5.48 9.89 4.01
CA CYS A 285 -5.54 9.07 2.80
C CYS A 285 -6.12 9.87 1.63
N GLY A 286 -5.38 9.94 0.52
CA GLY A 286 -5.91 10.46 -0.74
C GLY A 286 -6.92 9.51 -1.34
N MET A 287 -8.01 10.05 -1.88
CA MET A 287 -9.07 9.30 -2.55
C MET A 287 -9.26 9.79 -3.96
N VAL A 288 -9.56 8.89 -4.88
CA VAL A 288 -9.91 9.20 -6.25
C VAL A 288 -11.22 8.54 -6.63
N LYS A 289 -11.92 9.08 -7.65
CA LYS A 289 -13.12 8.44 -8.19
C LYS A 289 -12.80 7.02 -8.64
N ASN A 290 -13.69 6.09 -8.31
CA ASN A 290 -13.56 4.71 -8.76
C ASN A 290 -14.08 4.58 -10.21
N GLU A 291 -13.18 4.32 -11.14
CA GLU A 291 -13.47 4.04 -12.55
C GLU A 291 -13.30 2.54 -12.82
N ASN A 292 -13.91 1.70 -12.00
CA ASN A 292 -13.79 0.22 -12.02
C ASN A 292 -12.37 -0.30 -11.73
N HIS A 293 -11.62 0.41 -10.91
CA HIS A 293 -10.32 -0.07 -10.44
C HIS A 293 -10.50 -1.02 -9.26
N PRO A 294 -9.79 -2.16 -9.25
CA PRO A 294 -9.73 -3.02 -8.08
C PRO A 294 -8.96 -2.30 -6.96
N GLY A 295 -9.50 -2.32 -5.75
CA GLY A 295 -8.85 -1.71 -4.59
C GLY A 295 -9.84 -1.45 -3.46
N GLY A 296 -9.31 -1.02 -2.32
CA GLY A 296 -10.12 -0.67 -1.16
C GLY A 296 -10.71 0.75 -1.27
N GLY A 297 -11.92 0.91 -0.79
CA GLY A 297 -12.63 2.20 -0.70
C GLY A 297 -12.88 2.65 0.72
N PRO A 298 -13.33 3.90 0.93
CA PRO A 298 -13.74 4.41 2.22
C PRO A 298 -15.14 3.90 2.57
N PHE A 299 -15.25 3.23 3.68
CA PHE A 299 -16.53 2.74 4.21
C PHE A 299 -16.63 3.02 5.70
N TRP A 300 -17.85 3.25 6.18
CA TRP A 300 -18.14 3.24 7.60
C TRP A 300 -18.07 1.82 8.12
N VAL A 301 -17.25 1.64 9.16
CA VAL A 301 -17.06 0.35 9.83
C VAL A 301 -17.41 0.51 11.29
N GLU A 302 -18.25 -0.39 11.80
CA GLU A 302 -18.62 -0.43 13.21
C GLU A 302 -17.63 -1.30 13.99
N GLU A 303 -17.08 -0.75 15.05
CA GLU A 303 -16.22 -1.46 16.01
C GLU A 303 -17.09 -2.28 17.00
N LYS A 304 -16.48 -3.24 17.69
CA LYS A 304 -17.20 -4.11 18.66
C LYS A 304 -17.92 -3.35 19.79
N ASP A 305 -17.49 -2.13 20.08
CA ASP A 305 -18.10 -1.27 21.09
C ASP A 305 -19.23 -0.39 20.55
N GLY A 306 -19.57 -0.50 19.27
CA GLY A 306 -20.58 0.28 18.57
C GLY A 306 -20.07 1.65 18.08
N THR A 307 -18.79 1.95 18.23
CA THR A 307 -18.18 3.14 17.60
C THR A 307 -18.07 2.91 16.10
N GLN A 308 -18.42 3.90 15.30
CA GLN A 308 -18.26 3.83 13.85
C GLN A 308 -17.15 4.78 13.39
N THR A 309 -16.31 4.29 12.47
CA THR A 309 -15.20 5.04 11.89
C THR A 309 -15.11 4.79 10.40
N LEU A 310 -14.54 5.73 9.65
CA LEU A 310 -14.23 5.52 8.25
C LEU A 310 -12.93 4.71 8.10
N GLN A 311 -12.99 3.60 7.35
CA GLN A 311 -11.85 2.72 7.14
C GLN A 311 -11.76 2.30 5.66
N ILE A 312 -10.58 1.84 5.24
CA ILE A 312 -10.39 1.24 3.92
C ILE A 312 -10.87 -0.21 3.98
N VAL A 313 -11.88 -0.55 3.17
CA VAL A 313 -12.41 -1.91 3.03
C VAL A 313 -12.19 -2.38 1.61
N GLU A 314 -11.77 -3.63 1.44
CA GLU A 314 -11.61 -4.31 0.15
C GLU A 314 -12.75 -5.30 -0.09
N ASN A 315 -13.02 -5.61 -1.36
CA ASN A 315 -14.10 -6.54 -1.75
C ASN A 315 -14.04 -7.88 -1.00
N ALA A 316 -12.84 -8.38 -0.73
CA ALA A 316 -12.66 -9.64 -0.03
C ALA A 316 -13.14 -9.64 1.44
N HIS A 317 -13.39 -8.45 2.02
CA HIS A 317 -13.93 -8.29 3.37
C HIS A 317 -15.43 -8.09 3.41
N VAL A 318 -16.11 -8.04 2.24
CA VAL A 318 -17.54 -7.78 2.12
C VAL A 318 -18.27 -9.09 1.85
N ASN A 319 -19.33 -9.35 2.61
CA ASN A 319 -20.19 -10.49 2.32
C ASN A 319 -21.17 -10.14 1.19
N MET A 320 -20.79 -10.45 -0.03
CA MET A 320 -21.59 -10.18 -1.23
C MET A 320 -22.92 -10.97 -1.30
N LEU A 321 -23.13 -11.93 -0.41
CA LEU A 321 -24.40 -12.68 -0.29
C LEU A 321 -25.43 -11.88 0.56
N GLU A 322 -24.97 -10.95 1.40
CA GLU A 322 -25.81 -10.05 2.15
C GLU A 322 -26.12 -8.83 1.28
N LYS A 323 -27.40 -8.68 0.95
CA LYS A 323 -27.87 -7.64 0.03
C LYS A 323 -27.44 -6.24 0.44
N ASP A 324 -27.59 -5.88 1.71
CA ASP A 324 -27.27 -4.54 2.21
C ASP A 324 -25.75 -4.25 2.04
N GLN A 325 -24.89 -5.23 2.32
CA GLN A 325 -23.44 -5.09 2.11
C GLN A 325 -23.09 -4.98 0.63
N ALA A 326 -23.71 -5.79 -0.23
CA ALA A 326 -23.53 -5.73 -1.67
C ALA A 326 -23.97 -4.39 -2.26
N ASP A 327 -25.09 -3.84 -1.81
CA ASP A 327 -25.63 -2.55 -2.24
C ASP A 327 -24.70 -1.40 -1.81
N ILE A 328 -24.22 -1.40 -0.55
CA ILE A 328 -23.26 -0.42 -0.03
C ILE A 328 -21.96 -0.49 -0.85
N TRP A 329 -21.44 -1.69 -1.10
CA TRP A 329 -20.22 -1.87 -1.90
C TRP A 329 -20.38 -1.34 -3.32
N SER A 330 -21.46 -1.67 -3.98
CA SER A 330 -21.77 -1.26 -5.36
C SER A 330 -21.98 0.24 -5.50
N GLY A 331 -22.46 0.92 -4.44
CA GLY A 331 -22.61 2.37 -4.37
C GLY A 331 -21.33 3.15 -4.13
N ALA A 332 -20.17 2.46 -3.90
CA ALA A 332 -18.91 3.13 -3.60
C ALA A 332 -18.37 3.89 -4.80
N GLY A 333 -18.33 5.22 -4.72
CA GLY A 333 -17.84 6.09 -5.79
C GLY A 333 -16.34 6.41 -5.71
N TYR A 334 -15.62 5.95 -4.70
CA TYR A 334 -14.20 6.28 -4.46
C TYR A 334 -13.38 5.07 -4.09
N PHE A 335 -12.09 5.11 -4.41
CA PHE A 335 -11.11 4.14 -3.92
C PHE A 335 -9.82 4.82 -3.46
N ASN A 336 -9.03 4.14 -2.64
CA ASN A 336 -7.71 4.59 -2.20
C ASN A 336 -6.61 3.94 -3.06
N PRO A 337 -5.83 4.70 -3.82
CA PRO A 337 -4.72 4.17 -4.62
C PRO A 337 -3.47 3.85 -3.78
N VAL A 338 -3.60 3.77 -2.46
CA VAL A 338 -2.48 3.66 -1.50
C VAL A 338 -1.53 4.86 -1.63
N ASP A 339 -2.09 6.07 -1.47
CA ASP A 339 -1.34 7.32 -1.31
C ASP A 339 -1.80 7.92 0.02
N MET A 340 -0.99 7.76 1.07
CA MET A 340 -1.37 8.14 2.42
C MET A 340 -0.18 8.65 3.23
N VAL A 341 -0.48 9.51 4.22
CA VAL A 341 0.48 10.00 5.21
C VAL A 341 0.12 9.43 6.56
N CYS A 342 1.07 8.76 7.20
CA CYS A 342 0.91 8.10 8.49
C CYS A 342 1.71 8.82 9.59
N CYS A 343 1.09 8.98 10.77
CA CYS A 343 1.73 9.45 12.01
C CYS A 343 1.68 8.32 13.03
N ILE A 344 2.85 7.81 13.41
CA ILE A 344 2.99 6.62 14.25
C ILE A 344 3.58 6.90 15.65
N LYS A 345 3.62 8.17 16.05
CA LYS A 345 4.05 8.60 17.39
C LYS A 345 2.88 9.18 18.17
N ASP A 346 2.83 8.88 19.46
CA ASP A 346 1.85 9.41 20.40
C ASP A 346 2.07 10.92 20.67
N TYR A 347 1.21 11.50 21.50
CA TYR A 347 1.28 12.91 21.88
C TYR A 347 2.55 13.31 22.69
N ARG A 348 3.36 12.34 23.14
CA ARG A 348 4.68 12.54 23.80
C ARG A 348 5.85 12.34 22.84
N GLY A 349 5.59 12.02 21.58
CA GLY A 349 6.60 11.67 20.59
C GLY A 349 7.12 10.23 20.68
N LYS A 350 6.52 9.38 21.53
CA LYS A 350 6.87 7.96 21.64
C LYS A 350 6.16 7.17 20.54
N ARG A 351 6.87 6.24 19.89
CA ARG A 351 6.27 5.36 18.89
C ARG A 351 5.18 4.49 19.49
N PHE A 352 4.05 4.39 18.79
CA PHE A 352 3.04 3.39 19.11
C PHE A 352 3.56 1.97 18.84
N ASN A 353 3.02 0.98 19.55
CA ASN A 353 3.09 -0.41 19.11
C ASN A 353 1.93 -0.64 18.11
N LEU A 354 2.21 -0.58 16.82
CA LEU A 354 1.16 -0.67 15.79
C LEU A 354 0.38 -1.99 15.82
N ARG A 355 0.95 -3.05 16.38
CA ARG A 355 0.29 -4.36 16.51
C ARG A 355 -0.94 -4.33 17.41
N THR A 356 -1.04 -3.36 18.33
CA THR A 356 -2.20 -3.21 19.21
C THR A 356 -3.40 -2.56 18.54
N PHE A 357 -3.24 -2.08 17.30
CA PHE A 357 -4.28 -1.41 16.51
C PHE A 357 -4.76 -2.25 15.33
N VAL A 358 -4.51 -3.55 15.35
CA VAL A 358 -4.90 -4.51 14.31
C VAL A 358 -6.25 -5.14 14.65
N ASN A 359 -7.15 -5.16 13.68
CA ASN A 359 -8.32 -6.04 13.72
C ASN A 359 -7.94 -7.40 13.13
N HIS A 360 -7.72 -8.38 13.99
CA HIS A 360 -7.30 -9.73 13.59
C HIS A 360 -8.40 -10.51 12.87
N ASP A 361 -9.67 -10.11 13.00
CA ASP A 361 -10.81 -10.80 12.37
C ASP A 361 -10.89 -10.52 10.84
N THR A 362 -10.06 -9.57 10.33
CA THR A 362 -10.02 -9.19 8.92
C THR A 362 -8.93 -9.93 8.11
N TYR A 363 -8.53 -11.12 8.54
CA TYR A 363 -7.68 -12.00 7.74
C TYR A 363 -8.43 -12.52 6.50
N LEU A 364 -7.70 -12.96 5.48
CA LEU A 364 -8.27 -13.54 4.27
C LEU A 364 -7.74 -14.95 4.04
N ILE A 365 -8.61 -15.82 3.55
CA ILE A 365 -8.22 -17.14 3.05
C ILE A 365 -8.36 -17.11 1.53
N THR A 366 -7.24 -17.29 0.82
CA THR A 366 -7.18 -17.21 -0.64
C THR A 366 -6.78 -18.54 -1.23
N SER A 367 -7.49 -18.97 -2.29
CA SER A 367 -7.08 -20.13 -3.09
C SER A 367 -5.95 -19.75 -4.03
N LYS A 368 -4.90 -20.55 -4.03
CA LYS A 368 -3.71 -20.40 -4.89
C LYS A 368 -3.32 -21.76 -5.47
N HIS A 369 -2.42 -21.75 -6.43
CA HIS A 369 -1.91 -22.98 -7.03
C HIS A 369 -0.39 -23.08 -6.85
N GLU A 370 0.07 -24.27 -6.52
CA GLU A 370 1.49 -24.63 -6.47
C GLU A 370 1.70 -25.85 -7.36
N LYS A 371 2.42 -25.68 -8.47
CA LYS A 371 2.67 -26.74 -9.47
C LYS A 371 1.40 -27.49 -9.91
N GLY A 372 0.31 -26.76 -10.16
CA GLY A 372 -0.95 -27.30 -10.61
C GLY A 372 -1.87 -27.87 -9.52
N ARG A 373 -1.44 -27.95 -8.27
CA ARG A 373 -2.25 -28.35 -7.12
C ARG A 373 -2.82 -27.12 -6.42
N GLU A 374 -4.11 -27.14 -6.10
CA GLU A 374 -4.75 -26.08 -5.34
C GLU A 374 -4.33 -26.13 -3.87
N LEU A 375 -4.14 -24.95 -3.28
CA LEU A 375 -3.89 -24.76 -1.86
C LEU A 375 -4.63 -23.52 -1.34
N LYS A 376 -4.95 -23.53 -0.05
CA LYS A 376 -5.46 -22.37 0.68
C LYS A 376 -4.32 -21.70 1.41
N ALA A 377 -4.22 -20.38 1.29
CA ALA A 377 -3.24 -19.55 1.99
C ALA A 377 -3.94 -18.53 2.87
N LEU A 378 -3.49 -18.41 4.12
CA LEU A 378 -3.93 -17.36 5.02
C LEU A 378 -3.13 -16.10 4.73
N GLU A 379 -3.82 -14.99 4.48
CA GLU A 379 -3.25 -13.65 4.46
C GLU A 379 -3.66 -12.93 5.75
N VAL A 380 -2.68 -12.42 6.49
CA VAL A 380 -2.95 -11.63 7.71
C VAL A 380 -3.63 -10.31 7.36
N PRO A 381 -4.32 -9.65 8.31
CA PRO A 381 -4.99 -8.37 8.05
C PRO A 381 -4.13 -7.40 7.28
N GLY A 382 -4.61 -6.96 6.11
CA GLY A 382 -3.86 -6.15 5.15
C GLY A 382 -3.33 -4.84 5.76
N LEU A 383 -2.17 -4.36 5.30
CA LEU A 383 -1.46 -3.23 5.91
C LEU A 383 -2.35 -1.98 6.04
N TRP A 384 -3.04 -1.59 4.96
CA TRP A 384 -3.92 -0.42 4.94
C TRP A 384 -5.39 -0.73 5.25
N ASN A 385 -5.74 -1.98 5.56
CA ASN A 385 -7.08 -2.42 5.94
C ASN A 385 -7.08 -2.78 7.43
N GLY A 386 -7.19 -4.06 7.74
CA GLY A 386 -7.29 -4.56 9.10
C GLY A 386 -6.09 -4.27 10.00
N SER A 387 -4.87 -4.12 9.45
CA SER A 387 -3.70 -3.72 10.25
C SER A 387 -3.76 -2.27 10.73
N MET A 388 -4.57 -1.42 10.10
CA MET A 388 -4.80 -0.03 10.49
C MET A 388 -6.27 0.21 10.90
N ALA A 389 -7.03 -0.83 11.22
CA ALA A 389 -8.47 -0.74 11.51
C ALA A 389 -8.80 0.18 12.68
N TYR A 390 -7.94 0.24 13.68
CA TYR A 390 -8.15 1.11 14.85
C TYR A 390 -7.29 2.38 14.83
N TRP A 391 -6.91 2.84 13.63
CA TRP A 391 -6.25 4.13 13.46
C TRP A 391 -7.27 5.24 13.24
N ASN A 392 -6.94 6.45 13.66
CA ASN A 392 -7.67 7.63 13.21
C ASN A 392 -7.41 7.78 11.71
N THR A 393 -8.49 7.80 10.92
CA THR A 393 -8.41 7.80 9.45
C THR A 393 -9.19 8.98 8.90
N VAL A 394 -8.52 9.82 8.12
CA VAL A 394 -9.10 10.96 7.41
C VAL A 394 -8.94 10.74 5.90
N PHE A 395 -10.03 10.88 5.16
CA PHE A 395 -10.03 10.77 3.71
C PHE A 395 -10.14 12.14 3.05
N VAL A 396 -9.33 12.34 2.00
CA VAL A 396 -9.27 13.58 1.22
C VAL A 396 -9.50 13.26 -0.25
N ARG A 397 -10.41 13.98 -0.89
CA ARG A 397 -10.77 13.85 -2.30
C ARG A 397 -10.40 15.10 -3.10
#